data_e1538a768daa21814591c036d74c2064
#
_entry.id   e1538a768daa21814591c036d74c2064
#
_cell.length_a   1.000
_cell.length_b   1.000
_cell.length_c   1.000
_cell.angle_alpha   90.00
_cell.angle_beta   90.00
_cell.angle_gamma   90.00
#
_symmetry.space_group_name_H-M   'P 1'
#
loop_
_entity.id
_entity.type
_entity.pdbx_description
1 polymer ?
#
loop_
_entity_poly.entity_id
_entity_poly.type
_entity_poly.pdbx_seq_one_letter_code
_entity_poly.pdbx_strand_id
1 'polypeptide(L)'
;MSEMDEAARRQAIREENRNLRYLRFMVDLALMEIRSGGLTLAQAGKIVENLRRQALALFPGKETAFDLIYRPRFQRAIAETYQLH
;
A
#
# COMPACT_ATOMS: atom_id res chain seq x y z
N MET A 1 -29.75 19.22 -0.74
CA MET A 1 -29.28 17.98 -0.16
C MET A 1 -29.80 17.84 1.25
N SER A 2 -30.19 16.64 1.64
CA SER A 2 -30.64 16.38 3.00
C SER A 2 -29.46 16.26 3.97
N GLU A 3 -29.74 16.41 5.27
CA GLU A 3 -28.73 16.21 6.30
C GLU A 3 -28.16 14.80 6.28
N MET A 4 -28.95 13.79 5.89
CA MET A 4 -28.52 12.42 5.78
C MET A 4 -27.46 12.24 4.69
N ASP A 5 -27.61 12.92 3.55
CA ASP A 5 -26.65 12.84 2.45
C ASP A 5 -25.30 13.46 2.86
N GLU A 6 -25.32 14.56 3.59
CA GLU A 6 -24.11 15.19 4.09
C GLU A 6 -23.43 14.33 5.16
N ALA A 7 -24.21 13.72 6.06
CA ALA A 7 -23.67 12.83 7.07
C ALA A 7 -23.01 11.59 6.43
N ALA A 8 -23.68 11.00 5.45
CA ALA A 8 -23.15 9.84 4.72
C ALA A 8 -21.88 10.20 3.97
N ARG A 9 -21.82 11.38 3.36
CA ARG A 9 -20.62 11.84 2.64
C ARG A 9 -19.46 12.08 3.59
N ARG A 10 -19.70 12.70 4.74
CA ARG A 10 -18.65 12.90 5.77
C ARG A 10 -18.14 11.55 6.29
N GLN A 11 -19.03 10.59 6.49
CA GLN A 11 -18.65 9.24 6.90
C GLN A 11 -17.76 8.58 5.88
N ALA A 12 -18.12 8.65 4.59
CA ALA A 12 -17.34 8.07 3.51
C ALA A 12 -15.95 8.71 3.42
N ILE A 13 -15.84 10.02 3.58
CA ILE A 13 -14.56 10.74 3.58
C ILE A 13 -13.70 10.27 4.77
N ARG A 14 -14.28 10.14 5.96
CA ARG A 14 -13.54 9.65 7.13
C ARG A 14 -13.03 8.23 6.95
N GLU A 15 -13.84 7.35 6.35
CA GLU A 15 -13.44 5.98 6.09
C GLU A 15 -12.30 5.94 5.07
N GLU A 16 -12.39 6.73 4.00
CA GLU A 16 -11.34 6.82 3.00
C GLU A 16 -10.03 7.32 3.60
N ASN A 17 -10.10 8.37 4.44
CA ASN A 17 -8.93 8.91 5.11
C ASN A 17 -8.29 7.89 6.06
N ARG A 18 -9.10 7.12 6.78
CA ARG A 18 -8.61 6.06 7.65
C ARG A 18 -7.93 4.96 6.85
N ASN A 19 -8.53 4.56 5.72
CA ASN A 19 -7.96 3.55 4.84
C ASN A 19 -6.64 4.01 4.22
N LEU A 20 -6.53 5.29 3.84
CA LEU A 20 -5.28 5.86 3.33
C LEU A 20 -4.18 5.85 4.40
N ARG A 21 -4.50 6.20 5.65
CA ARG A 21 -3.52 6.15 6.73
C ARG A 21 -3.08 4.71 7.01
N TYR A 22 -4.02 3.78 6.97
CA TYR A 22 -3.70 2.36 7.14
C TYR A 22 -2.81 1.85 6.02
N LEU A 23 -3.12 2.22 4.78
CA LEU A 23 -2.30 1.84 3.63
C LEU A 23 -0.88 2.38 3.76
N ARG A 24 -0.73 3.65 4.14
CA ARG A 24 0.60 4.26 4.34
C ARG A 24 1.38 3.53 5.42
N PHE A 25 0.71 3.19 6.52
CA PHE A 25 1.33 2.41 7.59
C PHE A 25 1.81 1.05 7.09
N MET A 26 0.98 0.34 6.35
CA MET A 26 1.35 -0.96 5.78
C MET A 26 2.51 -0.86 4.79
N VAL A 27 2.51 0.18 3.95
CA VAL A 27 3.60 0.43 3.01
C VAL A 27 4.91 0.67 3.75
N ASP A 28 4.89 1.55 4.75
CA ASP A 28 6.07 1.88 5.53
C ASP A 28 6.61 0.67 6.28
N LEU A 29 5.72 -0.15 6.85
CA LEU A 29 6.11 -1.37 7.55
C LEU A 29 6.74 -2.38 6.59
N ALA A 30 6.14 -2.56 5.41
CA ALA A 30 6.66 -3.46 4.39
C ALA A 30 8.04 -3.02 3.89
N LEU A 31 8.21 -1.71 3.66
CA LEU A 31 9.51 -1.16 3.26
C LEU A 31 10.56 -1.41 4.34
N MET A 32 10.19 -1.24 5.60
CA MET A 32 11.11 -1.50 6.73
C MET A 32 11.51 -2.97 6.77
N GLU A 33 10.57 -3.90 6.59
CA GLU A 33 10.86 -5.32 6.56
C GLU A 33 11.80 -5.69 5.41
N ILE A 34 11.54 -5.16 4.22
CA ILE A 34 12.38 -5.41 3.03
C ILE A 34 13.79 -4.88 3.27
N ARG A 35 13.92 -3.66 3.81
CA ARG A 35 15.20 -3.02 4.03
C ARG A 35 15.99 -3.63 5.19
N SER A 36 15.35 -4.45 6.03
CA SER A 36 16.03 -5.15 7.10
C SER A 36 17.06 -6.16 6.59
N GLY A 37 16.88 -6.66 5.38
CA GLY A 37 17.79 -7.63 4.76
C GLY A 37 17.64 -9.05 5.28
N GLY A 38 16.67 -9.30 6.18
CA GLY A 38 16.45 -10.62 6.76
C GLY A 38 15.57 -11.55 5.94
N LEU A 39 15.11 -11.11 4.77
CA LEU A 39 14.22 -11.86 3.89
C LEU A 39 14.96 -12.32 2.65
N THR A 40 14.53 -13.47 2.10
CA THR A 40 14.96 -13.84 0.75
C THR A 40 14.30 -12.92 -0.27
N LEU A 41 14.86 -12.86 -1.47
CA LEU A 41 14.28 -12.07 -2.55
C LEU A 41 12.83 -12.51 -2.85
N ALA A 42 12.58 -13.82 -2.84
CA ALA A 42 11.24 -14.37 -3.05
C ALA A 42 10.28 -13.93 -1.94
N GLN A 43 10.72 -13.91 -0.69
CA GLN A 43 9.90 -13.46 0.43
C GLN A 43 9.57 -11.97 0.32
N ALA A 44 10.55 -11.15 -0.07
CA ALA A 44 10.33 -9.72 -0.30
C ALA A 44 9.27 -9.50 -1.39
N GLY A 45 9.35 -10.25 -2.48
CA GLY A 45 8.36 -10.18 -3.55
C GLY A 45 6.95 -10.57 -3.08
N LYS A 46 6.84 -11.57 -2.22
CA LYS A 46 5.55 -11.99 -1.65
C LYS A 46 4.95 -10.91 -0.76
N ILE A 47 5.78 -10.22 0.01
CA ILE A 47 5.32 -9.10 0.85
C ILE A 47 4.67 -8.02 -0.03
N VAL A 48 5.30 -7.66 -1.14
CA VAL A 48 4.77 -6.65 -2.05
C VAL A 48 3.44 -7.10 -2.65
N GLU A 49 3.36 -8.35 -3.12
CA GLU A 49 2.12 -8.85 -3.74
C GLU A 49 0.98 -9.00 -2.72
N ASN A 50 1.28 -9.40 -1.49
CA ASN A 50 0.28 -9.47 -0.43
C ASN A 50 -0.23 -8.07 -0.08
N LEU A 51 0.66 -7.10 0.02
CA LEU A 51 0.30 -5.71 0.30
C LEU A 51 -0.56 -5.15 -0.83
N ARG A 52 -0.21 -5.41 -2.09
CA ARG A 52 -1.00 -4.99 -3.24
C ARG A 52 -2.42 -5.53 -3.13
N ARG A 53 -2.56 -6.80 -2.80
CA ARG A 53 -3.86 -7.45 -2.65
C ARG A 53 -4.69 -6.79 -1.55
N GLN A 54 -4.08 -6.50 -0.40
CA GLN A 54 -4.75 -5.82 0.70
C GLN A 54 -5.14 -4.39 0.34
N ALA A 55 -4.25 -3.68 -0.37
CA ALA A 55 -4.54 -2.32 -0.82
C ALA A 55 -5.73 -2.28 -1.78
N LEU A 56 -5.82 -3.24 -2.69
CA LEU A 56 -6.93 -3.32 -3.64
C LEU A 56 -8.24 -3.76 -2.99
N ALA A 57 -8.17 -4.46 -1.85
CA ALA A 57 -9.36 -4.74 -1.04
C ALA A 57 -9.90 -3.46 -0.40
N LEU A 58 -9.02 -2.55 0.02
CA LEU A 58 -9.41 -1.26 0.59
C LEU A 58 -9.83 -0.25 -0.48
N PHE A 59 -9.21 -0.31 -1.64
CA PHE A 59 -9.43 0.63 -2.74
C PHE A 59 -9.66 -0.14 -4.05
N PRO A 60 -10.87 -0.71 -4.23
CA PRO A 60 -11.15 -1.49 -5.44
C PRO A 60 -11.00 -0.64 -6.72
N GLY A 61 -10.46 -1.25 -7.75
CA GLY A 61 -10.30 -0.59 -9.05
C GLY A 61 -9.09 0.33 -9.15
N LYS A 62 -8.20 0.32 -8.15
CA LYS A 62 -7.03 1.21 -8.12
C LYS A 62 -5.72 0.49 -8.45
N GLU A 63 -5.77 -0.56 -9.26
CA GLU A 63 -4.60 -1.35 -9.64
C GLU A 63 -3.53 -0.48 -10.28
N THR A 64 -3.92 0.33 -11.27
CA THR A 64 -2.98 1.20 -11.98
C THR A 64 -2.34 2.21 -11.03
N ALA A 65 -3.14 2.81 -10.14
CA ALA A 65 -2.62 3.78 -9.18
C ALA A 65 -1.60 3.14 -8.24
N PHE A 66 -1.89 1.94 -7.73
CA PHE A 66 -0.93 1.23 -6.88
C PHE A 66 0.37 0.95 -7.63
N ASP A 67 0.27 0.44 -8.85
CA ASP A 67 1.44 0.06 -9.63
C ASP A 67 2.29 1.26 -10.03
N LEU A 68 1.66 2.43 -10.26
CA LEU A 68 2.40 3.64 -10.60
C LEU A 68 3.04 4.34 -9.38
N ILE A 69 2.39 4.28 -8.21
CA ILE A 69 2.83 5.04 -7.03
C ILE A 69 3.71 4.19 -6.13
N TYR A 70 3.29 2.98 -5.80
CA TYR A 70 3.92 2.18 -4.76
C TYR A 70 4.89 1.14 -5.28
N ARG A 71 4.58 0.49 -6.40
CA ARG A 71 5.45 -0.56 -6.95
C ARG A 71 6.88 -0.05 -7.20
N PRO A 72 7.11 1.15 -7.78
CA PRO A 72 8.48 1.64 -7.96
C PRO A 72 9.24 1.82 -6.65
N ARG A 73 8.55 2.21 -5.56
CA ARG A 73 9.18 2.37 -4.25
C ARG A 73 9.67 1.03 -3.71
N PHE A 74 8.86 -0.03 -3.87
CA PHE A 74 9.25 -1.37 -3.46
C PHE A 74 10.37 -1.94 -4.33
N GLN A 75 10.29 -1.74 -5.63
CA GLN A 75 11.33 -2.18 -6.55
C GLN A 75 12.67 -1.54 -6.21
N ARG A 76 12.68 -0.24 -5.88
CA ARG A 76 13.89 0.46 -5.46
C ARG A 76 14.43 -0.10 -4.15
N ALA A 77 13.57 -0.31 -3.15
CA ALA A 77 13.97 -0.86 -1.87
C ALA A 77 14.58 -2.26 -2.04
N ILE A 78 13.97 -3.09 -2.86
CA ILE A 78 14.47 -4.44 -3.14
C ILE A 78 15.82 -4.37 -3.87
N ALA A 79 15.92 -3.52 -4.91
CA ALA A 79 17.17 -3.38 -5.66
C ALA A 79 18.32 -2.91 -4.77
N GLU A 80 18.07 -1.91 -3.92
CA GLU A 80 19.09 -1.38 -3.01
C GLU A 80 19.49 -2.39 -1.94
N THR A 81 18.51 -3.10 -1.35
CA THR A 81 18.77 -4.05 -0.27
C THR A 81 19.48 -5.30 -0.76
N TYR A 82 19.10 -5.81 -1.92
CA TYR A 82 19.65 -7.04 -2.49
C TYR A 82 20.72 -6.78 -3.55
N GLN A 83 21.09 -5.51 -3.74
CA GLN A 83 22.15 -5.06 -4.67
C GLN A 83 21.90 -5.56 -6.10
N LEU A 84 20.66 -5.45 -6.54
CA LEU A 84 20.27 -5.79 -7.91
C LEU A 84 20.56 -4.59 -8.83
N HIS A 85 21.30 -4.84 -9.88
CA HIS A 85 21.69 -3.78 -10.83
C HIS A 85 21.20 -4.08 -12.23
#